data_fa3c611a62015c054c153f1af986a9f6
#
_entry.id   fa3c611a62015c054c153f1af986a9f6
#
_cell.length_a   1.000
_cell.length_b   1.000
_cell.length_c   1.000
_cell.angle_alpha   90.00
_cell.angle_beta   90.00
_cell.angle_gamma   90.00
#
_symmetry.space_group_name_H-M   'P 1'
#
loop_
_entity.id
_entity.type
_entity.pdbx_description
1 polymer ?
#
loop_
_entity_poly.entity_id
_entity_poly.type
_entity_poly.pdbx_seq_one_letter_code
_entity_poly.pdbx_strand_id
1 'polypeptide(L)'
;MSTVRKLNESALRGIYDAYMHEAFPPAELKPLAVMLRLMERGRYLCYGYYRNGRLAAYAFFYRHDSRVLLLDYFAVTPELRGRGVGSAFLAALDAVLGGVCILGEVEMPDSHDAGLNAMRLRRIAFYERAGFSLTGAACRLYGVRYAIIARRLPAGLTAAGLRGLLR
;
A
#
# COMPACT_ATOMS: atom_id res chain seq x y z
N MET A 1 -21.81 3.36 9.14
CA MET A 1 -20.67 3.71 9.99
C MET A 1 -19.42 3.06 9.42
N SER A 2 -18.29 3.78 9.38
CA SER A 2 -17.02 3.27 8.82
C SER A 2 -15.96 3.23 9.92
N THR A 3 -15.16 2.15 9.97
CA THR A 3 -14.12 1.97 10.99
C THR A 3 -12.85 1.34 10.40
N VAL A 4 -11.69 1.80 10.87
CA VAL A 4 -10.40 1.14 10.62
C VAL A 4 -10.14 0.18 11.78
N ARG A 5 -9.75 -1.06 11.45
CA ARG A 5 -9.38 -2.07 12.44
C ARG A 5 -8.01 -2.65 12.13
N LYS A 6 -7.18 -2.78 13.12
CA LYS A 6 -5.97 -3.59 13.02
C LYS A 6 -6.38 -5.06 12.91
N LEU A 7 -5.81 -5.76 11.95
CA LEU A 7 -6.15 -7.15 11.66
C LEU A 7 -5.23 -8.10 12.43
N ASN A 8 -5.79 -9.21 12.89
CA ASN A 8 -5.06 -10.34 13.43
C ASN A 8 -4.75 -11.37 12.32
N GLU A 9 -4.06 -12.46 12.66
CA GLU A 9 -3.70 -13.52 11.72
C GLU A 9 -4.91 -14.16 11.03
N SER A 10 -5.98 -14.42 11.77
CA SER A 10 -7.20 -15.03 11.20
C SER A 10 -7.83 -14.13 10.14
N ALA A 11 -7.92 -12.83 10.41
CA ALA A 11 -8.44 -11.85 9.47
C ALA A 11 -7.52 -11.70 8.24
N LEU A 12 -6.19 -11.70 8.43
CA LEU A 12 -5.23 -11.68 7.34
C LEU A 12 -5.41 -12.90 6.42
N ARG A 13 -5.53 -14.11 6.98
CA ARG A 13 -5.78 -15.35 6.20
C ARG A 13 -7.04 -15.22 5.37
N GLY A 14 -8.15 -14.80 5.97
CA GLY A 14 -9.41 -14.61 5.26
C GLY A 14 -9.32 -13.61 4.11
N ILE A 15 -8.61 -12.49 4.28
CA ILE A 15 -8.41 -11.50 3.22
C ILE A 15 -7.49 -12.04 2.12
N TYR A 16 -6.42 -12.74 2.50
CA TYR A 16 -5.50 -13.36 1.55
C TYR A 16 -6.22 -14.30 0.60
N ASP A 17 -7.01 -15.22 1.15
CA ASP A 17 -7.73 -16.24 0.38
C ASP A 17 -8.87 -15.63 -0.46
N ALA A 18 -9.62 -14.65 0.09
CA ALA A 18 -10.81 -14.12 -0.55
C ALA A 18 -10.51 -13.04 -1.62
N TYR A 19 -9.42 -12.26 -1.47
CA TYR A 19 -9.25 -11.04 -2.25
C TYR A 19 -7.87 -10.86 -2.89
N MET A 20 -6.78 -11.33 -2.25
CA MET A 20 -5.45 -10.91 -2.69
C MET A 20 -5.02 -11.57 -4.00
N HIS A 21 -5.44 -12.79 -4.27
CA HIS A 21 -5.14 -13.49 -5.52
C HIS A 21 -5.77 -12.83 -6.75
N GLU A 22 -6.91 -12.17 -6.59
CA GLU A 22 -7.54 -11.38 -7.65
C GLU A 22 -6.92 -9.98 -7.78
N ALA A 23 -6.57 -9.38 -6.64
CA ALA A 23 -6.14 -7.99 -6.59
C ALA A 23 -4.70 -7.77 -7.06
N PHE A 24 -3.83 -8.79 -6.94
CA PHE A 24 -2.39 -8.67 -7.20
C PHE A 24 -1.87 -9.81 -8.08
N PRO A 25 -0.93 -9.51 -9.01
CA PRO A 25 -0.28 -10.54 -9.81
C PRO A 25 0.45 -11.57 -8.93
N PRO A 26 0.51 -12.85 -9.32
CA PRO A 26 1.19 -13.88 -8.52
C PRO A 26 2.67 -13.57 -8.22
N ALA A 27 3.37 -12.90 -9.15
CA ALA A 27 4.77 -12.51 -8.98
C ALA A 27 4.98 -11.44 -7.88
N GLU A 28 3.95 -10.64 -7.59
CA GLU A 28 4.00 -9.57 -6.59
C GLU A 28 3.42 -10.03 -5.25
N LEU A 29 2.72 -11.16 -5.21
CA LEU A 29 2.05 -11.63 -4.02
C LEU A 29 2.99 -12.43 -3.13
N LYS A 30 3.32 -11.88 -1.94
CA LYS A 30 4.09 -12.60 -0.92
C LYS A 30 3.35 -13.87 -0.47
N PRO A 31 4.05 -14.97 -0.24
CA PRO A 31 3.46 -16.14 0.39
C PRO A 31 2.85 -15.80 1.77
N LEU A 32 1.66 -16.30 2.04
CA LEU A 32 0.95 -16.05 3.31
C LEU A 32 1.81 -16.37 4.53
N ALA A 33 2.56 -17.47 4.50
CA ALA A 33 3.46 -17.86 5.59
C ALA A 33 4.54 -16.82 5.89
N VAL A 34 4.99 -16.06 4.88
CA VAL A 34 5.94 -14.95 5.06
C VAL A 34 5.28 -13.79 5.76
N MET A 35 4.07 -13.41 5.32
CA MET A 35 3.30 -12.32 5.94
C MET A 35 3.01 -12.59 7.42
N LEU A 36 2.59 -13.82 7.73
CA LEU A 36 2.29 -14.24 9.11
C LEU A 36 3.52 -14.18 10.01
N ARG A 37 4.68 -14.69 9.55
CA ARG A 37 5.94 -14.59 10.31
C ARG A 37 6.37 -13.15 10.54
N LEU A 38 6.16 -12.26 9.57
CA LEU A 38 6.45 -10.84 9.73
C LEU A 38 5.48 -10.18 10.73
N MET A 39 4.21 -10.58 10.72
CA MET A 39 3.21 -10.11 11.68
C MET A 39 3.55 -10.55 13.10
N GLU A 40 3.90 -11.82 13.30
CA GLU A 40 4.35 -12.38 14.59
C GLU A 40 5.55 -11.61 15.16
N ARG A 41 6.49 -11.22 14.30
CA ARG A 41 7.67 -10.41 14.66
C ARG A 41 7.37 -8.92 14.85
N GLY A 42 6.12 -8.48 14.74
CA GLY A 42 5.73 -7.08 14.82
C GLY A 42 6.20 -6.20 13.65
N ARG A 43 6.66 -6.83 12.56
CA ARG A 43 7.20 -6.14 11.36
C ARG A 43 6.16 -5.96 10.27
N TYR A 44 4.96 -6.48 10.44
CA TYR A 44 3.88 -6.38 9.47
C TYR A 44 2.61 -5.89 10.12
N LEU A 45 2.11 -4.76 9.65
CA LEU A 45 0.90 -4.12 10.17
C LEU A 45 -0.19 -4.23 9.12
N CYS A 46 -1.28 -4.91 9.46
CA CYS A 46 -2.41 -5.09 8.57
C CYS A 46 -3.63 -4.35 9.11
N TYR A 47 -4.29 -3.59 8.25
CA TYR A 47 -5.49 -2.83 8.57
C TYR A 47 -6.60 -3.13 7.58
N GLY A 48 -7.81 -3.28 8.09
CA GLY A 48 -9.03 -3.37 7.31
C GLY A 48 -9.91 -2.14 7.52
N TYR A 49 -10.53 -1.66 6.44
CA TYR A 49 -11.54 -0.63 6.47
C TYR A 49 -12.91 -1.27 6.31
N TYR A 50 -13.75 -1.10 7.32
CA TYR A 50 -15.07 -1.71 7.37
C TYR A 50 -16.16 -0.66 7.20
N ARG A 51 -17.15 -0.95 6.37
CA ARG A 51 -18.37 -0.15 6.21
C ARG A 51 -19.57 -1.02 6.54
N ASN A 52 -20.37 -0.57 7.49
CA ASN A 52 -21.56 -1.32 7.96
C ASN A 52 -21.22 -2.78 8.32
N GLY A 53 -20.09 -2.99 8.99
CA GLY A 53 -19.63 -4.30 9.44
C GLY A 53 -18.95 -5.18 8.37
N ARG A 54 -18.94 -4.76 7.09
CA ARG A 54 -18.32 -5.51 5.98
C ARG A 54 -16.98 -4.90 5.60
N LEU A 55 -16.01 -5.74 5.25
CA LEU A 55 -14.72 -5.30 4.72
C LEU A 55 -14.95 -4.54 3.40
N ALA A 56 -14.40 -3.34 3.31
CA ALA A 56 -14.50 -2.48 2.13
C ALA A 56 -13.13 -2.25 1.46
N ALA A 57 -12.05 -2.25 2.25
CA ALA A 57 -10.69 -2.10 1.77
C ALA A 57 -9.70 -2.66 2.81
N TYR A 58 -8.48 -2.92 2.38
CA TYR A 58 -7.40 -3.33 3.26
C TYR A 58 -6.07 -2.71 2.84
N ALA A 59 -5.17 -2.52 3.82
CA ALA A 59 -3.82 -2.01 3.63
C ALA A 59 -2.84 -2.76 4.53
N PHE A 60 -1.73 -3.21 3.96
CA PHE A 60 -0.68 -3.93 4.66
C PHE A 60 0.62 -3.16 4.55
N PHE A 61 1.31 -3.03 5.68
CA PHE A 61 2.53 -2.25 5.78
C PHE A 61 3.65 -3.10 6.34
N TYR A 62 4.82 -3.01 5.73
CA TYR A 62 6.06 -3.46 6.34
C TYR A 62 6.61 -2.33 7.22
N ARG A 63 6.89 -2.63 8.49
CA ARG A 63 7.50 -1.69 9.41
C ARG A 63 9.02 -1.74 9.24
N HIS A 64 9.58 -0.68 8.66
CA HIS A 64 11.02 -0.52 8.60
C HIS A 64 11.57 -0.19 10.00
N ASP A 65 11.04 0.85 10.63
CA ASP A 65 11.34 1.26 12.01
C ASP A 65 10.11 1.91 12.67
N SER A 66 10.31 2.66 13.76
CA SER A 66 9.22 3.36 14.47
C SER A 66 8.68 4.57 13.69
N ARG A 67 9.37 5.07 12.67
CA ARG A 67 9.05 6.29 11.94
C ARG A 67 8.67 6.06 10.48
N VAL A 68 9.02 4.91 9.90
CA VAL A 68 8.86 4.63 8.48
C VAL A 68 8.13 3.30 8.26
N LEU A 69 7.04 3.38 7.53
CA LEU A 69 6.27 2.25 7.03
C LEU A 69 6.35 2.18 5.50
N LEU A 70 6.49 0.98 4.96
CA LEU A 70 6.34 0.71 3.53
C LEU A 70 4.93 0.16 3.28
N LEU A 71 4.16 0.82 2.44
CA LEU A 71 2.86 0.35 1.97
C LEU A 71 3.10 -0.79 0.97
N ASP A 72 2.87 -2.01 1.43
CA ASP A 72 3.14 -3.24 0.68
C ASP A 72 1.93 -3.63 -0.19
N TYR A 73 0.73 -3.57 0.38
CA TYR A 73 -0.52 -3.83 -0.34
C TYR A 73 -1.60 -2.83 0.05
N PHE A 74 -2.34 -2.38 -0.95
CA PHE A 74 -3.53 -1.54 -0.76
C PHE A 74 -4.57 -1.91 -1.80
N ALA A 75 -5.76 -2.31 -1.36
CA ALA A 75 -6.85 -2.62 -2.28
C ALA A 75 -8.21 -2.28 -1.68
N VAL A 76 -9.14 -1.92 -2.57
CA VAL A 76 -10.57 -1.80 -2.30
C VAL A 76 -11.23 -3.06 -2.84
N THR A 77 -12.20 -3.62 -2.10
CA THR A 77 -12.94 -4.80 -2.54
C THR A 77 -13.63 -4.52 -3.89
N PRO A 78 -13.72 -5.50 -4.79
CA PRO A 78 -14.14 -5.27 -6.19
C PRO A 78 -15.44 -4.48 -6.32
N GLU A 79 -16.44 -4.83 -5.53
CA GLU A 79 -17.79 -4.25 -5.55
C GLU A 79 -17.87 -2.78 -5.09
N LEU A 80 -16.82 -2.28 -4.44
CA LEU A 80 -16.76 -0.91 -3.90
C LEU A 80 -15.73 -0.02 -4.61
N ARG A 81 -15.06 -0.51 -5.65
CA ARG A 81 -14.14 0.29 -6.47
C ARG A 81 -14.85 1.45 -7.15
N GLY A 82 -14.13 2.55 -7.36
CA GLY A 82 -14.67 3.75 -8.02
C GLY A 82 -15.66 4.57 -7.19
N ARG A 83 -15.86 4.25 -5.91
CA ARG A 83 -16.82 4.91 -5.01
C ARG A 83 -16.19 5.75 -3.90
N GLY A 84 -14.94 6.19 -4.08
CA GLY A 84 -14.21 7.01 -3.10
C GLY A 84 -13.75 6.26 -1.85
N VAL A 85 -13.96 4.94 -1.75
CA VAL A 85 -13.60 4.13 -0.58
C VAL A 85 -12.10 4.15 -0.30
N GLY A 86 -11.27 4.08 -1.34
CA GLY A 86 -9.81 4.12 -1.19
C GLY A 86 -9.33 5.43 -0.57
N SER A 87 -9.85 6.57 -1.03
CA SER A 87 -9.51 7.90 -0.48
C SER A 87 -9.96 8.04 0.97
N ALA A 88 -11.18 7.60 1.28
CA ALA A 88 -11.71 7.62 2.64
C ALA A 88 -10.86 6.72 3.58
N PHE A 89 -10.41 5.56 3.10
CA PHE A 89 -9.57 4.67 3.87
C PHE A 89 -8.18 5.26 4.14
N LEU A 90 -7.51 5.84 3.13
CA LEU A 90 -6.20 6.48 3.32
C LEU A 90 -6.28 7.64 4.32
N ALA A 91 -7.36 8.45 4.29
CA ALA A 91 -7.59 9.50 5.27
C ALA A 91 -7.80 8.94 6.68
N ALA A 92 -8.58 7.87 6.83
CA ALA A 92 -8.82 7.23 8.11
C ALA A 92 -7.57 6.54 8.68
N LEU A 93 -6.74 5.93 7.83
CA LEU A 93 -5.44 5.35 8.21
C LEU A 93 -4.49 6.38 8.80
N ASP A 94 -4.54 7.61 8.33
CA ASP A 94 -3.70 8.70 8.82
C ASP A 94 -3.89 8.97 10.32
N ALA A 95 -5.14 8.99 10.75
CA ALA A 95 -5.47 9.16 12.16
C ALA A 95 -4.98 7.99 13.03
N VAL A 96 -4.99 6.77 12.49
CA VAL A 96 -4.58 5.55 13.21
C VAL A 96 -3.06 5.40 13.27
N LEU A 97 -2.35 5.78 12.21
CA LEU A 97 -0.90 5.61 12.07
C LEU A 97 -0.08 6.73 12.71
N GLY A 98 -0.73 7.80 13.20
CA GLY A 98 -0.09 8.81 14.04
C GLY A 98 0.98 9.66 13.35
N GLY A 99 0.87 9.89 12.05
CA GLY A 99 1.76 10.81 11.34
C GLY A 99 3.13 10.25 10.94
N VAL A 100 3.31 8.93 10.95
CA VAL A 100 4.54 8.28 10.46
C VAL A 100 4.75 8.52 8.96
N CYS A 101 6.00 8.45 8.51
CA CYS A 101 6.31 8.43 7.09
C CYS A 101 5.78 7.14 6.45
N ILE A 102 5.04 7.27 5.37
CA ILE A 102 4.61 6.14 4.55
C ILE A 102 5.30 6.22 3.20
N LEU A 103 6.08 5.21 2.87
CA LEU A 103 6.65 5.00 1.54
C LEU A 103 5.75 4.05 0.74
N GLY A 104 5.70 4.23 -0.55
CA GLY A 104 5.01 3.34 -1.47
C GLY A 104 5.72 3.27 -2.82
N GLU A 105 5.35 2.29 -3.61
CA GLU A 105 5.85 2.08 -4.96
C GLU A 105 4.68 2.15 -5.93
N VAL A 106 4.82 2.94 -6.99
CA VAL A 106 3.84 3.03 -8.08
C VAL A 106 4.52 2.80 -9.41
N GLU A 107 3.89 1.99 -10.27
CA GLU A 107 4.43 1.74 -11.61
C GLU A 107 4.55 3.04 -12.40
N MET A 108 5.69 3.23 -13.05
CA MET A 108 5.91 4.38 -13.92
C MET A 108 5.11 4.25 -15.22
N PRO A 109 4.58 5.37 -15.76
CA PRO A 109 3.78 5.36 -16.99
C PRO A 109 4.71 5.36 -18.24
N ASP A 110 5.60 4.38 -18.33
CA ASP A 110 6.61 4.24 -19.37
C ASP A 110 6.42 2.98 -20.24
N SER A 111 5.20 2.43 -20.26
CA SER A 111 4.82 1.32 -21.14
C SER A 111 4.56 1.79 -22.58
N HIS A 112 4.72 0.88 -23.54
CA HIS A 112 4.25 1.11 -24.91
C HIS A 112 2.71 1.06 -25.05
N ASP A 113 2.01 0.53 -24.05
CA ASP A 113 0.54 0.48 -23.99
C ASP A 113 -0.02 1.78 -23.36
N ALA A 114 -0.71 2.57 -24.18
CA ALA A 114 -1.31 3.83 -23.75
C ALA A 114 -2.42 3.65 -22.70
N GLY A 115 -3.20 2.58 -22.77
CA GLY A 115 -4.24 2.26 -21.81
C GLY A 115 -3.66 1.93 -20.43
N LEU A 116 -2.58 1.16 -20.42
CA LEU A 116 -1.84 0.83 -19.20
C LEU A 116 -1.24 2.09 -18.58
N ASN A 117 -0.64 2.98 -19.36
CA ASN A 117 -0.10 4.24 -18.89
C ASN A 117 -1.19 5.16 -18.30
N ALA A 118 -2.35 5.23 -18.93
CA ALA A 118 -3.48 5.99 -18.41
C ALA A 118 -3.94 5.46 -17.03
N MET A 119 -3.95 4.14 -16.83
CA MET A 119 -4.26 3.52 -15.54
C MET A 119 -3.18 3.85 -14.48
N ARG A 120 -1.89 3.79 -14.84
CA ARG A 120 -0.76 4.12 -13.96
C ARG A 120 -0.79 5.59 -13.54
N LEU A 121 -1.07 6.51 -14.46
CA LEU A 121 -1.24 7.94 -14.16
C LEU A 121 -2.42 8.20 -13.21
N ARG A 122 -3.56 7.53 -13.40
CA ARG A 122 -4.69 7.62 -12.46
C ARG A 122 -4.33 7.13 -11.06
N ARG A 123 -3.50 6.09 -10.94
CA ARG A 123 -3.00 5.58 -9.65
C ARG A 123 -2.07 6.58 -8.98
N ILE A 124 -1.15 7.18 -9.71
CA ILE A 124 -0.27 8.24 -9.19
C ILE A 124 -1.11 9.41 -8.68
N ALA A 125 -2.04 9.92 -9.49
CA ALA A 125 -2.92 11.02 -9.11
C ALA A 125 -3.81 10.69 -7.88
N PHE A 126 -4.22 9.44 -7.73
CA PHE A 126 -4.93 8.96 -6.54
C PHE A 126 -4.08 9.14 -5.27
N TYR A 127 -2.82 8.70 -5.29
CA TYR A 127 -1.92 8.85 -4.15
C TYR A 127 -1.55 10.31 -3.88
N GLU A 128 -1.34 11.13 -4.92
CA GLU A 128 -1.08 12.55 -4.77
C GLU A 128 -2.22 13.28 -4.06
N ARG A 129 -3.48 12.98 -4.43
CA ARG A 129 -4.66 13.52 -3.72
C ARG A 129 -4.74 13.05 -2.26
N ALA A 130 -4.13 11.92 -1.91
CA ALA A 130 -4.03 11.42 -0.55
C ALA A 130 -2.80 11.97 0.22
N GLY A 131 -2.10 12.96 -0.34
CA GLY A 131 -0.97 13.63 0.31
C GLY A 131 0.38 12.95 0.12
N PHE A 132 0.49 12.00 -0.81
CA PHE A 132 1.78 11.47 -1.25
C PHE A 132 2.40 12.36 -2.31
N SER A 133 3.73 12.36 -2.39
CA SER A 133 4.51 13.03 -3.43
C SER A 133 5.51 12.07 -4.05
N LEU A 134 5.80 12.25 -5.33
CA LEU A 134 6.92 11.58 -5.99
C LEU A 134 8.23 12.06 -5.37
N THR A 135 9.09 11.12 -4.96
CA THR A 135 10.36 11.44 -4.28
C THR A 135 11.52 11.71 -5.24
N GLY A 136 11.34 11.48 -6.53
CA GLY A 136 12.42 11.45 -7.52
C GLY A 136 13.24 10.16 -7.53
N ALA A 137 13.07 9.28 -6.54
CA ALA A 137 13.69 7.97 -6.53
C ALA A 137 12.85 6.95 -7.31
N ALA A 138 13.54 5.97 -7.92
CA ALA A 138 12.91 4.88 -8.64
C ALA A 138 13.63 3.56 -8.35
N CYS A 139 12.92 2.47 -8.49
CA CYS A 139 13.46 1.11 -8.44
C CYS A 139 12.92 0.27 -9.60
N ARG A 140 13.48 -0.91 -9.78
CA ARG A 140 12.99 -1.90 -10.75
C ARG A 140 12.69 -3.19 -10.00
N LEU A 141 11.43 -3.63 -10.09
CA LEU A 141 10.96 -4.87 -9.49
C LEU A 141 10.23 -5.67 -10.57
N TYR A 142 10.46 -6.98 -10.63
CA TYR A 142 9.78 -7.88 -11.59
C TYR A 142 9.85 -7.41 -13.05
N GLY A 143 10.94 -6.71 -13.44
CA GLY A 143 11.11 -6.15 -14.77
C GLY A 143 10.37 -4.82 -15.03
N VAL A 144 9.58 -4.33 -14.10
CA VAL A 144 8.82 -3.07 -14.17
C VAL A 144 9.54 -1.96 -13.41
N ARG A 145 9.48 -0.73 -13.91
CA ARG A 145 9.98 0.47 -13.21
C ARG A 145 8.91 1.03 -12.31
N TYR A 146 9.28 1.30 -11.06
CA TYR A 146 8.44 1.94 -10.06
C TYR A 146 9.04 3.26 -9.62
N ALA A 147 8.20 4.29 -9.51
CA ALA A 147 8.53 5.50 -8.78
C ALA A 147 8.25 5.28 -7.29
N ILE A 148 9.11 5.83 -6.44
CA ILE A 148 8.90 5.83 -4.99
C ILE A 148 8.10 7.07 -4.64
N ILE A 149 6.96 6.86 -4.00
CA ILE A 149 6.12 7.91 -3.43
C ILE A 149 6.29 7.93 -1.92
N ALA A 150 6.11 9.08 -1.33
CA ALA A 150 6.18 9.25 0.12
C ALA A 150 5.12 10.21 0.63
N ARG A 151 4.60 9.91 1.79
CA ARG A 151 3.84 10.84 2.61
C ARG A 151 4.60 11.11 3.90
N ARG A 152 4.79 12.40 4.26
CA ARG A 152 5.60 12.83 5.42
C ARG A 152 7.04 12.32 5.37
N LEU A 153 7.68 12.51 4.22
CA LEU A 153 9.10 12.18 4.07
C LEU A 153 9.95 12.98 5.07
N PRO A 154 10.76 12.33 5.92
CA PRO A 154 11.66 13.03 6.82
C PRO A 154 12.66 13.89 6.05
N ALA A 155 12.93 15.11 6.56
CA ALA A 155 13.98 15.96 6.00
C ALA A 155 15.34 15.24 6.03
N GLY A 156 16.08 15.33 4.91
CA GLY A 156 17.40 14.71 4.77
C GLY A 156 17.42 13.26 4.28
N LEU A 157 16.26 12.62 4.08
CA LEU A 157 16.22 11.30 3.46
C LEU A 157 16.42 11.44 1.94
N THR A 158 17.56 10.97 1.45
CA THR A 158 17.93 11.04 0.03
C THR A 158 17.33 9.91 -0.80
N ALA A 159 17.34 10.07 -2.12
CA ALA A 159 16.95 8.99 -3.06
C ALA A 159 17.77 7.69 -2.86
N ALA A 160 19.06 7.81 -2.50
CA ALA A 160 19.90 6.65 -2.17
C ALA A 160 19.45 5.96 -0.87
N GLY A 161 19.13 6.74 0.16
CA GLY A 161 18.57 6.22 1.42
C GLY A 161 17.24 5.53 1.22
N LEU A 162 16.34 6.09 0.40
CA LEU A 162 15.05 5.49 0.06
C LEU A 162 15.21 4.12 -0.60
N ARG A 163 16.15 3.97 -1.55
CA ARG A 163 16.43 2.68 -2.20
C ARG A 163 16.94 1.63 -1.22
N GLY A 164 17.66 2.05 -0.19
CA GLY A 164 18.14 1.16 0.87
C GLY A 164 17.01 0.62 1.77
N LEU A 165 15.91 1.36 1.92
CA LEU A 165 14.75 0.96 2.73
C LEU A 165 13.85 -0.08 2.04
N LEU A 166 13.94 -0.20 0.72
CA LEU A 166 13.10 -1.07 -0.11
C LEU A 166 13.74 -2.44 -0.42
N ARG A 167 14.90 -2.73 0.15
CA ARG A 167 15.64 -3.99 -0.05
C ARG A 167 15.41 -4.99 1.07
#